data_e338153c5edaac72b41f69e87084b5bc
#
_entry.id   e338153c5edaac72b41f69e87084b5bc
#
_cell.length_a   1.000
_cell.length_b   1.000
_cell.length_c   1.000
_cell.angle_alpha   90.00
_cell.angle_beta   90.00
_cell.angle_gamma   90.00
#
_symmetry.space_group_name_H-M   'P 1'
#
loop_
_entity.id
_entity.type
_entity.pdbx_description
1 polymer ?
#
loop_
_entity_poly.entity_id
_entity_poly.type
_entity_poly.pdbx_seq_one_letter_code
_entity_poly.pdbx_strand_id
1 'polypeptide(L)'
;YYLFGLTCLAIGLFISSITESQIIAAVLSFALLFVGYMMSSITGLISQTGNLLTKILNAYNFTDRLDAMVEGTLNLKSVLYFVTLIVVFLFLTVQSIQKRRYQVSVKTLQIGAYSSGMIALVVAIAVFLNLGFSALPDRYTKIDVTSQKLYTLTQTTKNLVKNLSEDVT
;
A
#
# COMPACT_ATOMS: atom_id res chain seq x y z
N TYR A 1 4.77 11.74 4.12
CA TYR A 1 6.05 11.14 4.57
C TYR A 1 5.88 10.28 5.83
N TYR A 2 5.11 10.71 6.84
CA TYR A 2 4.96 9.99 8.10
C TYR A 2 4.43 8.55 7.92
N LEU A 3 3.36 8.38 7.16
CA LEU A 3 2.79 7.05 6.86
C LEU A 3 3.76 6.14 6.10
N PHE A 4 4.52 6.70 5.18
CA PHE A 4 5.57 5.97 4.47
C PHE A 4 6.67 5.51 5.42
N GLY A 5 7.14 6.40 6.32
CA GLY A 5 8.11 6.05 7.34
C GLY A 5 7.63 4.93 8.28
N LEU A 6 6.37 4.98 8.71
CA LEU A 6 5.75 3.91 9.51
C LEU A 6 5.69 2.57 8.75
N THR A 7 5.42 2.61 7.43
CA THR A 7 5.43 1.40 6.60
C THR A 7 6.84 0.80 6.51
N CYS A 8 7.86 1.63 6.30
CA CYS A 8 9.25 1.18 6.31
C CYS A 8 9.65 0.54 7.64
N LEU A 9 9.23 1.13 8.77
CA LEU A 9 9.44 0.55 10.10
C LEU A 9 8.72 -0.78 10.27
N ALA A 10 7.47 -0.90 9.83
CA ALA A 10 6.69 -2.14 9.93
C ALA A 10 7.34 -3.27 9.12
N ILE A 11 7.84 -2.98 7.92
CA ILE A 11 8.60 -3.92 7.08
C ILE A 11 9.90 -4.34 7.78
N GLY A 12 10.66 -3.39 8.31
CA GLY A 12 11.91 -3.65 9.03
C GLY A 12 11.69 -4.52 10.27
N LEU A 13 10.64 -4.26 11.05
CA LEU A 13 10.24 -5.08 12.20
C LEU A 13 9.91 -6.51 11.78
N PHE A 14 9.17 -6.68 10.68
CA PHE A 14 8.84 -8.00 10.17
C PHE A 14 10.10 -8.79 9.78
N ILE A 15 11.01 -8.19 9.01
CA ILE A 15 12.27 -8.83 8.60
C ILE A 15 13.13 -9.16 9.83
N SER A 16 13.21 -8.24 10.78
CA SER A 16 13.92 -8.47 12.05
C SER A 16 13.31 -9.62 12.85
N SER A 17 11.99 -9.81 12.77
CA SER A 17 11.33 -10.94 13.48
C SER A 17 11.62 -12.30 12.86
N ILE A 18 12.00 -12.37 11.58
CA ILE A 18 12.30 -13.62 10.88
C ILE A 18 13.79 -13.97 10.97
N THR A 19 14.66 -12.95 11.00
CA THR A 19 16.12 -13.10 11.00
C THR A 19 16.68 -13.17 12.41
N GLU A 20 17.78 -13.91 12.60
CA GLU A 20 18.50 -13.99 13.88
C GLU A 20 19.63 -12.96 13.97
N SER A 21 20.13 -12.49 12.84
CA SER A 21 21.23 -11.52 12.75
C SER A 21 20.70 -10.14 12.42
N GLN A 22 21.07 -9.14 13.22
CA GLN A 22 20.71 -7.73 13.00
C GLN A 22 21.27 -7.17 11.67
N ILE A 23 22.48 -7.62 11.29
CA ILE A 23 23.13 -7.20 10.05
C ILE A 23 22.34 -7.71 8.85
N ILE A 24 21.97 -8.99 8.87
CA ILE A 24 21.16 -9.59 7.80
C ILE A 24 19.79 -8.93 7.74
N ALA A 25 19.16 -8.65 8.88
CA ALA A 25 17.88 -7.95 8.93
C ALA A 25 17.97 -6.56 8.29
N ALA A 26 19.02 -5.80 8.58
CA ALA A 26 19.23 -4.48 8.01
C ALA A 26 19.42 -4.52 6.49
N VAL A 27 20.27 -5.44 6.00
CA VAL A 27 20.54 -5.61 4.57
C VAL A 27 19.28 -6.04 3.81
N LEU A 28 18.54 -7.02 4.34
CA LEU A 28 17.29 -7.49 3.71
C LEU A 28 16.20 -6.42 3.71
N SER A 29 16.06 -5.66 4.82
CA SER A 29 15.12 -4.55 4.89
C SER A 29 15.44 -3.47 3.86
N PHE A 30 16.72 -3.10 3.76
CA PHE A 30 17.17 -2.13 2.77
C PHE A 30 16.91 -2.63 1.35
N ALA A 31 17.27 -3.87 1.04
CA ALA A 31 17.06 -4.47 -0.28
C ALA A 31 15.58 -4.49 -0.67
N LEU A 32 14.68 -4.89 0.26
CA LEU A 32 13.25 -4.93 0.01
C LEU A 32 12.67 -3.53 -0.24
N LEU A 33 13.06 -2.55 0.57
CA LEU A 33 12.60 -1.16 0.40
C LEU A 33 13.17 -0.53 -0.89
N PHE A 34 14.41 -0.84 -1.23
CA PHE A 34 15.04 -0.37 -2.46
C PHE A 34 14.35 -0.93 -3.71
N VAL A 35 14.00 -2.22 -3.71
CA VAL A 35 13.19 -2.83 -4.78
C VAL A 35 11.83 -2.15 -4.90
N GLY A 36 11.16 -1.88 -3.78
CA GLY A 36 9.88 -1.15 -3.77
C GLY A 36 10.01 0.26 -4.33
N TYR A 37 11.12 0.95 -4.04
CA TYR A 37 11.41 2.27 -4.60
C TYR A 37 11.69 2.23 -6.11
N MET A 38 12.43 1.22 -6.59
CA MET A 38 12.74 1.03 -8.00
C MET A 38 11.56 0.50 -8.83
N MET A 39 10.44 0.13 -8.19
CA MET A 39 9.34 -0.57 -8.84
C MET A 39 8.68 0.26 -9.95
N SER A 40 8.58 1.59 -9.81
CA SER A 40 8.04 2.47 -10.86
C SER A 40 8.88 2.42 -12.14
N SER A 41 10.21 2.40 -12.00
CA SER A 41 11.13 2.27 -13.13
C SER A 41 11.01 0.90 -13.81
N ILE A 42 10.90 -0.17 -13.02
CA ILE A 42 10.75 -1.54 -13.52
C ILE A 42 9.41 -1.71 -14.24
N THR A 43 8.33 -1.22 -13.67
CA THR A 43 7.00 -1.33 -14.30
C THR A 43 6.88 -0.48 -15.55
N GLY A 44 7.57 0.67 -15.62
CA GLY A 44 7.66 1.49 -16.82
C GLY A 44 8.31 0.77 -18.00
N LEU A 45 9.30 -0.09 -17.75
CA LEU A 45 9.95 -0.91 -18.77
C LEU A 45 9.08 -2.08 -19.26
N ILE A 46 8.23 -2.63 -18.40
CA ILE A 46 7.38 -3.81 -18.66
C ILE A 46 5.99 -3.41 -19.15
N SER A 47 5.58 -2.16 -18.99
CA SER A 47 4.21 -1.65 -19.18
C SER A 47 3.62 -1.83 -20.58
N GLN A 48 4.37 -2.32 -21.55
CA GLN A 48 3.86 -2.59 -22.90
C GLN A 48 3.01 -3.88 -23.00
N THR A 49 3.00 -4.70 -21.96
CA THR A 49 2.27 -5.97 -21.95
C THR A 49 1.29 -5.99 -20.78
N GLY A 50 0.08 -5.49 -20.90
CA GLY A 50 -0.97 -5.44 -19.88
C GLY A 50 -1.26 -6.75 -19.11
N ASN A 51 -0.24 -7.47 -18.70
CA ASN A 51 -0.23 -8.77 -18.05
C ASN A 51 -0.55 -8.65 -16.55
N LEU A 52 -1.07 -9.72 -15.95
CA LEU A 52 -1.28 -9.87 -14.51
C LEU A 52 -0.03 -9.52 -13.69
N LEU A 53 1.17 -9.82 -14.21
CA LEU A 53 2.45 -9.46 -13.60
C LEU A 53 2.58 -7.96 -13.36
N THR A 54 2.23 -7.13 -14.34
CA THR A 54 2.30 -5.66 -14.23
C THR A 54 1.35 -5.15 -13.15
N LYS A 55 0.17 -5.76 -13.00
CA LYS A 55 -0.79 -5.40 -11.94
C LYS A 55 -0.27 -5.75 -10.55
N ILE A 56 0.38 -6.91 -10.39
CA ILE A 56 0.99 -7.32 -9.12
C ILE A 56 2.18 -6.43 -8.76
N LEU A 57 3.05 -6.13 -9.73
CA LEU A 57 4.19 -5.25 -9.53
C LEU A 57 3.75 -3.83 -9.18
N ASN A 58 2.71 -3.30 -9.84
CA ASN A 58 2.14 -2.00 -9.51
C ASN A 58 1.49 -1.95 -8.11
N ALA A 59 1.03 -3.09 -7.59
CA ALA A 59 0.52 -3.15 -6.22
C ALA A 59 1.62 -2.91 -5.16
N TYR A 60 2.88 -3.20 -5.50
CA TYR A 60 4.06 -2.98 -4.62
C TYR A 60 4.79 -1.65 -4.92
N ASN A 61 4.25 -0.82 -5.79
CA ASN A 61 4.84 0.46 -6.16
C ASN A 61 4.55 1.53 -5.09
N PHE A 62 5.54 1.83 -4.26
CA PHE A 62 5.44 2.85 -3.22
C PHE A 62 5.54 4.26 -3.76
N THR A 63 6.33 4.44 -4.83
CA THR A 63 6.70 5.76 -5.37
C THR A 63 5.49 6.49 -5.90
N ASP A 64 4.72 5.88 -6.79
CA ASP A 64 3.53 6.49 -7.39
C ASP A 64 2.47 6.87 -6.34
N ARG A 65 2.39 6.08 -5.26
CA ARG A 65 1.48 6.36 -4.14
C ARG A 65 1.97 7.50 -3.26
N LEU A 66 3.29 7.62 -3.11
CA LEU A 66 3.92 8.69 -2.33
C LEU A 66 3.85 10.01 -3.10
N ASP A 67 4.17 10.00 -4.39
CA ASP A 67 4.19 11.19 -5.25
C ASP A 67 2.81 11.87 -5.27
N ALA A 68 1.73 11.11 -5.41
CA ALA A 68 0.38 11.63 -5.33
C ALA A 68 0.07 12.35 -4.01
N MET A 69 0.71 11.96 -2.91
CA MET A 69 0.55 12.64 -1.60
C MET A 69 1.46 13.85 -1.44
N VAL A 70 2.62 13.86 -2.11
CA VAL A 70 3.59 14.96 -2.07
C VAL A 70 3.13 16.15 -2.88
N GLU A 71 2.39 15.93 -3.96
CA GLU A 71 1.81 16.96 -4.81
C GLU A 71 0.69 17.80 -4.14
N GLY A 72 0.44 17.58 -2.84
CA GLY A 72 -0.56 18.36 -2.07
C GLY A 72 -1.99 17.86 -2.22
N THR A 73 -2.19 16.70 -2.86
CA THR A 73 -3.48 16.02 -2.90
C THR A 73 -3.50 14.85 -1.91
N LEU A 74 -4.30 14.94 -0.84
CA LEU A 74 -4.55 13.79 0.01
C LEU A 74 -5.44 12.79 -0.73
N ASN A 75 -4.81 11.75 -1.25
CA ASN A 75 -5.55 10.64 -1.86
C ASN A 75 -5.85 9.58 -0.80
N LEU A 76 -7.13 9.45 -0.45
CA LEU A 76 -7.59 8.45 0.54
C LEU A 76 -7.17 7.03 0.17
N LYS A 77 -7.06 6.71 -1.14
CA LYS A 77 -6.55 5.43 -1.62
C LYS A 77 -5.11 5.17 -1.19
N SER A 78 -4.24 6.19 -1.27
CA SER A 78 -2.83 6.09 -0.86
C SER A 78 -2.71 5.94 0.66
N VAL A 79 -3.49 6.69 1.42
CA VAL A 79 -3.54 6.57 2.89
C VAL A 79 -3.96 5.17 3.29
N LEU A 80 -5.06 4.66 2.73
CA LEU A 80 -5.55 3.32 3.03
C LEU A 80 -4.52 2.24 2.65
N TYR A 81 -3.85 2.40 1.51
CA TYR A 81 -2.80 1.49 1.07
C TYR A 81 -1.67 1.38 2.11
N PHE A 82 -1.12 2.49 2.57
CA PHE A 82 -0.06 2.50 3.57
C PHE A 82 -0.54 1.94 4.92
N VAL A 83 -1.74 2.31 5.37
CA VAL A 83 -2.32 1.76 6.61
C VAL A 83 -2.51 0.26 6.50
N THR A 84 -3.03 -0.24 5.38
CA THR A 84 -3.20 -1.69 5.16
C THR A 84 -1.85 -2.42 5.19
N LEU A 85 -0.81 -1.87 4.56
CA LEU A 85 0.54 -2.45 4.61
C LEU A 85 1.07 -2.51 6.04
N ILE A 86 0.96 -1.42 6.80
CA ILE A 86 1.39 -1.38 8.20
C ILE A 86 0.71 -2.50 9.00
N VAL A 87 -0.62 -2.60 8.91
CA VAL A 87 -1.39 -3.61 9.64
C VAL A 87 -0.97 -5.03 9.24
N VAL A 88 -0.82 -5.30 7.95
CA VAL A 88 -0.39 -6.62 7.45
C VAL A 88 1.01 -6.98 7.97
N PHE A 89 1.98 -6.08 7.85
CA PHE A 89 3.35 -6.37 8.29
C PHE A 89 3.46 -6.50 9.81
N LEU A 90 2.72 -5.71 10.58
CA LEU A 90 2.65 -5.88 12.04
C LEU A 90 1.99 -7.21 12.43
N PHE A 91 0.91 -7.60 11.74
CA PHE A 91 0.28 -8.89 11.95
C PHE A 91 1.25 -10.05 11.63
N LEU A 92 1.97 -9.98 10.51
CA LEU A 92 2.99 -10.97 10.13
C LEU A 92 4.12 -11.03 11.17
N THR A 93 4.52 -9.89 11.73
CA THR A 93 5.52 -9.81 12.82
C THR A 93 5.04 -10.58 14.05
N VAL A 94 3.80 -10.34 14.48
CA VAL A 94 3.20 -11.05 15.61
C VAL A 94 3.16 -12.57 15.35
N GLN A 95 2.72 -12.99 14.17
CA GLN A 95 2.68 -14.41 13.78
C GLN A 95 4.08 -15.03 13.75
N SER A 96 5.08 -14.31 13.26
CA SER A 96 6.48 -14.77 13.24
C SER A 96 7.01 -15.00 14.66
N ILE A 97 6.77 -14.07 15.58
CA ILE A 97 7.18 -14.17 16.98
C ILE A 97 6.45 -15.31 17.69
N GLN A 98 5.15 -15.44 17.47
CA GLN A 98 4.36 -16.54 18.07
C GLN A 98 4.86 -17.90 17.60
N LYS A 99 5.16 -18.05 16.30
CA LYS A 99 5.69 -19.31 15.76
C LYS A 99 7.00 -19.74 16.42
N ARG A 100 7.85 -18.82 16.81
CA ARG A 100 9.10 -19.12 17.52
C ARG A 100 8.89 -19.59 18.97
N ARG A 101 7.77 -19.26 19.59
CA ARG A 101 7.44 -19.65 20.98
C ARG A 101 6.94 -21.08 21.13
N TYR A 102 6.41 -21.68 20.05
CA TYR A 102 5.85 -23.03 20.11
C TYR A 102 6.91 -24.06 19.74
N GLN A 103 7.33 -24.88 20.73
CA GLN A 103 8.21 -26.01 20.50
C GLN A 103 7.47 -27.11 19.71
N VAL A 104 8.23 -27.85 18.89
CA VAL A 104 7.71 -28.87 17.98
C VAL A 104 7.03 -30.01 18.72
N SER A 105 5.70 -30.07 18.66
CA SER A 105 4.85 -31.14 19.15
C SER A 105 3.82 -31.49 18.09
N VAL A 106 3.25 -32.69 18.10
CA VAL A 106 2.26 -33.15 17.11
C VAL A 106 1.03 -32.21 17.03
N LYS A 107 0.66 -31.54 18.12
CA LYS A 107 -0.33 -30.45 18.13
C LYS A 107 0.13 -29.21 17.35
N THR A 108 1.41 -29.07 17.09
CA THR A 108 2.01 -27.91 16.37
C THR A 108 1.68 -27.92 14.89
N LEU A 109 1.40 -29.07 14.27
CA LEU A 109 0.96 -29.15 12.86
C LEU A 109 -0.42 -28.48 12.66
N GLN A 110 -1.36 -28.67 13.58
CA GLN A 110 -2.67 -28.02 13.53
C GLN A 110 -2.54 -26.51 13.77
N ILE A 111 -1.71 -26.09 14.73
CA ILE A 111 -1.45 -24.68 15.02
C ILE A 111 -0.71 -24.01 13.84
N GLY A 112 0.23 -24.71 13.20
CA GLY A 112 0.93 -24.23 12.00
C GLY A 112 0.00 -24.04 10.82
N ALA A 113 -0.91 -24.99 10.57
CA ALA A 113 -1.92 -24.88 9.52
C ALA A 113 -2.92 -23.74 9.79
N TYR A 114 -3.35 -23.58 11.04
CA TYR A 114 -4.22 -22.48 11.45
C TYR A 114 -3.54 -21.11 11.28
N SER A 115 -2.28 -20.98 11.70
CA SER A 115 -1.50 -19.73 11.53
C SER A 115 -1.29 -19.37 10.06
N SER A 116 -0.95 -20.36 9.21
CA SER A 116 -0.79 -20.10 7.77
C SER A 116 -2.13 -19.74 7.10
N GLY A 117 -3.22 -20.36 7.52
CA GLY A 117 -4.57 -20.01 7.06
C GLY A 117 -4.97 -18.58 7.44
N MET A 118 -4.69 -18.16 8.68
CA MET A 118 -4.92 -16.78 9.12
C MET A 118 -4.08 -15.76 8.33
N ILE A 119 -2.82 -16.06 8.06
CA ILE A 119 -1.96 -15.20 7.24
C ILE A 119 -2.55 -15.04 5.85
N ALA A 120 -2.92 -16.15 5.19
CA ALA A 120 -3.53 -16.12 3.87
C ALA A 120 -4.83 -15.31 3.85
N LEU A 121 -5.67 -15.45 4.87
CA LEU A 121 -6.92 -14.72 5.01
C LEU A 121 -6.69 -13.21 5.19
N VAL A 122 -5.77 -12.81 6.06
CA VAL A 122 -5.45 -11.38 6.28
C VAL A 122 -4.87 -10.74 5.03
N VAL A 123 -3.96 -11.45 4.33
CA VAL A 123 -3.41 -10.97 3.04
C VAL A 123 -4.52 -10.85 2.00
N ALA A 124 -5.41 -11.84 1.90
CA ALA A 124 -6.55 -11.77 0.98
C ALA A 124 -7.47 -10.58 1.28
N ILE A 125 -7.83 -10.35 2.54
CA ILE A 125 -8.64 -9.19 2.95
C ILE A 125 -7.92 -7.88 2.58
N ALA A 126 -6.61 -7.77 2.84
CA ALA A 126 -5.82 -6.61 2.49
C ALA A 126 -5.84 -6.31 0.98
N VAL A 127 -5.68 -7.35 0.15
CA VAL A 127 -5.75 -7.24 -1.31
C VAL A 127 -7.15 -6.80 -1.75
N PHE A 128 -8.21 -7.43 -1.24
CA PHE A 128 -9.59 -7.08 -1.58
C PHE A 128 -9.95 -5.65 -1.18
N LEU A 129 -9.54 -5.20 0.01
CA LEU A 129 -9.75 -3.82 0.45
C LEU A 129 -9.05 -2.84 -0.50
N ASN A 130 -7.78 -3.07 -0.83
CA ASN A 130 -7.05 -2.19 -1.73
C ASN A 130 -7.63 -2.17 -3.15
N LEU A 131 -8.03 -3.33 -3.69
CA LEU A 131 -8.70 -3.41 -4.99
C LEU A 131 -10.08 -2.71 -4.96
N GLY A 132 -10.88 -2.93 -3.93
CA GLY A 132 -12.19 -2.29 -3.76
C GLY A 132 -12.06 -0.76 -3.70
N PHE A 133 -11.13 -0.23 -2.91
CA PHE A 133 -10.89 1.21 -2.84
C PHE A 133 -10.27 1.78 -4.11
N SER A 134 -9.43 1.01 -4.82
CA SER A 134 -8.88 1.47 -6.11
C SER A 134 -9.95 1.60 -7.20
N ALA A 135 -11.03 0.82 -7.11
CA ALA A 135 -12.16 0.89 -8.04
C ALA A 135 -13.07 2.12 -7.82
N LEU A 136 -12.96 2.80 -6.67
CA LEU A 136 -13.76 4.00 -6.41
C LEU A 136 -13.34 5.16 -7.32
N PRO A 137 -14.29 5.98 -7.82
CA PRO A 137 -13.97 7.17 -8.60
C PRO A 137 -13.11 8.16 -7.81
N ASP A 138 -12.12 8.75 -8.46
CA ASP A 138 -11.17 9.70 -7.86
C ASP A 138 -11.83 10.92 -7.23
N ARG A 139 -12.99 11.30 -7.72
CA ARG A 139 -13.76 12.45 -7.21
C ARG A 139 -14.22 12.29 -5.74
N TYR A 140 -14.31 11.05 -5.23
CA TYR A 140 -14.69 10.77 -3.84
C TYR A 140 -13.48 10.51 -2.95
N THR A 141 -12.30 10.26 -3.55
CA THR A 141 -11.12 9.80 -2.82
C THR A 141 -9.99 10.83 -2.79
N LYS A 142 -10.07 11.89 -3.61
CA LYS A 142 -9.07 12.98 -3.62
C LYS A 142 -9.59 14.17 -2.84
N ILE A 143 -8.82 14.59 -1.83
CA ILE A 143 -9.05 15.80 -1.05
C ILE A 143 -7.93 16.77 -1.37
N ASP A 144 -8.27 17.94 -1.89
CA ASP A 144 -7.32 19.01 -2.15
C ASP A 144 -6.96 19.70 -0.83
N VAL A 145 -5.72 19.51 -0.39
CA VAL A 145 -5.15 20.13 0.83
C VAL A 145 -4.17 21.26 0.50
N THR A 146 -4.08 21.65 -0.76
CA THR A 146 -3.24 22.81 -1.14
C THR A 146 -3.83 24.07 -0.53
N SER A 147 -2.96 24.96 -0.02
CA SER A 147 -3.37 26.23 0.59
C SER A 147 -4.16 27.12 -0.36
N GLN A 148 -3.94 26.98 -1.66
CA GLN A 148 -4.62 27.73 -2.73
C GLN A 148 -5.74 26.95 -3.43
N LYS A 149 -6.05 25.70 -2.99
CA LYS A 149 -7.05 24.82 -3.61
C LYS A 149 -6.90 24.70 -5.12
N LEU A 150 -5.66 24.52 -5.59
CA LEU A 150 -5.28 24.53 -7.01
C LEU A 150 -5.99 23.46 -7.85
N TYR A 151 -6.42 22.39 -7.23
CA TYR A 151 -7.11 21.26 -7.89
C TYR A 151 -8.62 21.29 -7.71
N THR A 152 -9.18 22.31 -7.02
CA THR A 152 -10.62 22.52 -6.91
C THR A 152 -11.09 23.58 -7.91
N LEU A 153 -12.15 23.25 -8.63
CA LEU A 153 -12.79 24.21 -9.54
C LEU A 153 -13.26 25.44 -8.77
N THR A 154 -12.81 26.61 -9.16
CA THR A 154 -13.28 27.89 -8.61
C THR A 154 -14.79 28.03 -8.81
N GLN A 155 -15.49 28.73 -7.90
CA GLN A 155 -16.92 28.99 -8.02
C GLN A 155 -17.30 29.63 -9.38
N THR A 156 -16.42 30.50 -9.90
CA THR A 156 -16.59 31.13 -11.21
C THR A 156 -16.60 30.08 -12.34
N THR A 157 -15.70 29.11 -12.31
CA THR A 157 -15.63 28.02 -13.29
C THR A 157 -16.84 27.10 -13.18
N LYS A 158 -17.31 26.79 -11.98
CA LYS A 158 -18.53 26.00 -11.75
C LYS A 158 -19.77 26.70 -12.30
N ASN A 159 -19.87 28.00 -12.12
CA ASN A 159 -20.99 28.80 -12.61
C ASN A 159 -20.93 28.91 -14.14
N LEU A 160 -19.75 29.07 -14.76
CA LEU A 160 -19.57 29.06 -16.21
C LEU A 160 -20.00 27.73 -16.82
N VAL A 161 -19.56 26.58 -16.24
CA VAL A 161 -19.96 25.26 -16.75
C VAL A 161 -21.46 25.02 -16.61
N LYS A 162 -22.07 25.52 -15.52
CA LYS A 162 -23.52 25.40 -15.29
C LYS A 162 -24.31 26.22 -16.32
N ASN A 163 -23.86 27.45 -16.62
CA ASN A 163 -24.52 28.30 -17.61
C ASN A 163 -24.29 27.78 -19.05
N LEU A 164 -23.15 27.17 -19.36
CA LEU A 164 -22.91 26.53 -20.67
C LEU A 164 -23.81 25.30 -20.90
N SER A 165 -24.26 24.64 -19.85
CA SER A 165 -25.20 23.50 -19.96
C SER A 165 -26.65 23.94 -20.23
N GLU A 166 -26.97 25.21 -19.98
CA GLU A 166 -28.31 25.78 -20.25
C GLU A 166 -28.45 26.35 -21.68
N ASP A 167 -27.34 26.71 -22.36
CA ASP A 167 -27.36 27.35 -23.67
C ASP A 167 -27.14 26.40 -24.88
N VAL A 168 -27.07 25.09 -24.67
CA VAL A 168 -26.89 24.07 -25.72
C VAL A 168 -28.12 23.16 -25.80
N THR A 169 -29.24 23.77 -26.12
CA THR A 169 -30.45 23.07 -26.60
C THR A 169 -30.90 23.70 -27.90
#